data_8dddfbd5b52234d12c3025085a8c5efd
#
_entry.id   8dddfbd5b52234d12c3025085a8c5efd
#
_cell.length_a   1.000
_cell.length_b   1.000
_cell.length_c   1.000
_cell.angle_alpha   90.00
_cell.angle_beta   90.00
_cell.angle_gamma   90.00
#
_symmetry.space_group_name_H-M   'P 1'
#
loop_
_entity.id
_entity.type
_entity.pdbx_description
1 polymer ?
#
loop_
_entity_poly.entity_id
_entity_poly.type
_entity_poly.pdbx_seq_one_letter_code
_entity_poly.pdbx_strand_id
1 'polypeptide(L)'
;ALWQAFEHIGIEAIHTGPVKLAGGISGWEQTPSIDGHFDRISMAIDPLFGTEEEFRDMGQTAASYGGTIIDDIVPGHTGKGADFRLAELNYGDYPGIYHLIDIPRDAWSLLPDVPEGSDSVNLDRATEEALAEAGYIIGELQRVIFYEPGVKETNWSATPPIYDHTGQLRRWVYLHYFKEGQPSINWLDPTFAGM
;
A
#
# COMPACT_ATOMS: atom_id res chain seq x y z
N ALA A 1 33.30 14.06 -4.11
CA ALA A 1 34.19 12.88 -4.23
C ALA A 1 33.50 11.68 -4.87
N LEU A 2 32.33 11.24 -4.38
CA LEU A 2 31.65 10.02 -4.88
C LEU A 2 31.21 10.17 -6.35
N TRP A 3 30.51 11.23 -6.72
CA TRP A 3 30.04 11.50 -8.08
C TRP A 3 31.19 11.65 -9.07
N GLN A 4 32.29 12.27 -8.66
CA GLN A 4 33.51 12.36 -9.50
C GLN A 4 34.08 10.95 -9.81
N ALA A 5 34.03 10.05 -8.83
CA ALA A 5 34.46 8.68 -9.07
C ALA A 5 33.49 7.94 -10.01
N PHE A 6 32.19 8.16 -9.88
CA PHE A 6 31.17 7.57 -10.74
C PHE A 6 31.31 8.04 -12.19
N GLU A 7 31.47 9.34 -12.42
CA GLU A 7 31.75 9.90 -13.73
C GLU A 7 32.96 9.22 -14.35
N HIS A 8 34.05 9.06 -13.57
CA HIS A 8 35.29 8.48 -14.05
C HIS A 8 35.18 7.01 -14.50
N ILE A 9 34.28 6.25 -13.89
CA ILE A 9 34.04 4.82 -14.20
C ILE A 9 32.79 4.60 -15.08
N GLY A 10 32.16 5.69 -15.56
CA GLY A 10 31.04 5.64 -16.49
C GLY A 10 29.68 5.28 -15.84
N ILE A 11 29.51 5.53 -14.55
CA ILE A 11 28.19 5.42 -13.88
C ILE A 11 27.45 6.73 -14.06
N GLU A 12 26.34 6.71 -14.80
CA GLU A 12 25.54 7.88 -15.14
C GLU A 12 24.28 8.03 -14.26
N ALA A 13 23.88 7.00 -13.55
CA ALA A 13 22.70 7.05 -12.69
C ALA A 13 22.87 6.19 -11.43
N ILE A 14 22.25 6.62 -10.35
CA ILE A 14 22.10 5.83 -9.12
C ILE A 14 20.62 5.70 -8.83
N HIS A 15 20.17 4.47 -8.69
CA HIS A 15 18.84 4.16 -8.14
C HIS A 15 18.94 4.10 -6.62
N THR A 16 18.20 4.98 -5.96
CA THR A 16 18.00 4.91 -4.51
C THR A 16 16.84 3.96 -4.22
N GLY A 17 16.84 3.30 -3.08
CA GLY A 17 15.60 2.72 -2.56
C GLY A 17 14.60 3.84 -2.23
N PRO A 18 13.35 3.48 -1.84
CA PRO A 18 12.35 4.48 -1.48
C PRO A 18 12.82 5.34 -0.31
N VAL A 19 12.93 6.65 -0.52
CA VAL A 19 13.39 7.60 0.51
C VAL A 19 12.25 8.39 1.14
N LYS A 20 11.01 8.17 0.70
CA LYS A 20 9.84 8.86 1.26
C LYS A 20 9.46 8.29 2.63
N LEU A 21 8.88 9.16 3.46
CA LEU A 21 8.38 8.77 4.78
C LEU A 21 7.23 7.78 4.63
N ALA A 22 7.51 6.51 4.87
CA ALA A 22 6.52 5.43 4.72
C ALA A 22 5.66 5.21 5.95
N GLY A 23 6.04 5.74 7.12
CA GLY A 23 5.31 5.57 8.37
C GLY A 23 5.23 4.12 8.86
N GLY A 24 6.12 3.24 8.38
CA GLY A 24 6.22 1.86 8.85
C GLY A 24 6.49 1.80 10.34
N ILE A 25 5.79 0.91 11.06
CA ILE A 25 5.97 0.71 12.49
C ILE A 25 6.26 -0.78 12.72
N SER A 26 7.41 -1.05 13.37
CA SER A 26 7.74 -2.38 13.88
C SER A 26 7.84 -2.31 15.40
N GLY A 27 6.93 -2.99 16.07
CA GLY A 27 6.76 -2.79 17.51
C GLY A 27 6.24 -1.38 17.81
N TRP A 28 7.01 -0.58 18.51
CA TRP A 28 6.72 0.85 18.79
C TRP A 28 7.73 1.80 18.15
N GLU A 29 8.60 1.26 17.29
CA GLU A 29 9.63 2.02 16.61
C GLU A 29 9.22 2.28 15.15
N GLN A 30 9.45 3.50 14.70
CA GLN A 30 9.30 3.85 13.30
C GLN A 30 10.44 3.21 12.50
N THR A 31 10.09 2.47 11.45
CA THR A 31 11.06 1.85 10.56
C THR A 31 11.18 2.62 9.25
N PRO A 32 12.38 2.71 8.67
CA PRO A 32 12.54 3.28 7.34
C PRO A 32 11.90 2.39 6.27
N SER A 33 11.51 2.99 5.17
CA SER A 33 10.80 2.37 4.04
C SER A 33 11.64 1.40 3.20
N ILE A 34 12.87 1.09 3.60
CA ILE A 34 13.82 0.28 2.82
C ILE A 34 13.24 -1.06 2.36
N ASP A 35 12.32 -1.62 3.12
CA ASP A 35 11.73 -2.93 2.85
C ASP A 35 10.41 -2.86 2.05
N GLY A 36 10.04 -1.70 1.52
CA GLY A 36 8.80 -1.52 0.78
C GLY A 36 7.54 -1.53 1.66
N HIS A 37 7.68 -1.37 2.97
CA HIS A 37 6.56 -1.23 3.90
C HIS A 37 6.07 0.22 3.92
N PHE A 38 5.32 0.59 2.90
CA PHE A 38 4.69 1.90 2.78
C PHE A 38 3.35 1.87 3.51
N ASP A 39 3.36 2.15 4.81
CA ASP A 39 2.16 2.13 5.64
C ASP A 39 1.37 3.44 5.58
N ARG A 40 1.88 4.43 4.86
CA ARG A 40 1.21 5.70 4.60
C ARG A 40 1.65 6.29 3.26
N ILE A 41 0.80 7.14 2.71
CA ILE A 41 1.11 7.92 1.52
C ILE A 41 1.81 9.21 1.98
N SER A 42 3.02 9.44 1.48
CA SER A 42 3.78 10.65 1.80
C SER A 42 4.67 11.08 0.64
N MET A 43 4.82 12.39 0.47
CA MET A 43 5.79 13.01 -0.44
C MET A 43 7.02 13.53 0.31
N ALA A 44 6.98 13.56 1.64
CA ALA A 44 8.11 14.02 2.45
C ALA A 44 9.25 13.00 2.45
N ILE A 45 10.48 13.49 2.50
CA ILE A 45 11.65 12.64 2.72
C ILE A 45 11.62 12.11 4.16
N ASP A 46 11.91 10.82 4.34
CA ASP A 46 12.04 10.25 5.67
C ASP A 46 13.27 10.87 6.38
N PRO A 47 13.10 11.44 7.59
CA PRO A 47 14.20 12.05 8.33
C PRO A 47 15.41 11.13 8.59
N LEU A 48 15.22 9.80 8.50
CA LEU A 48 16.32 8.84 8.61
C LEU A 48 17.27 8.89 7.40
N PHE A 49 16.80 9.40 6.25
CA PHE A 49 17.61 9.58 5.04
C PHE A 49 18.10 11.01 4.87
N GLY A 50 17.69 11.93 5.75
CA GLY A 50 18.06 13.34 5.69
C GLY A 50 16.86 14.26 5.46
N THR A 51 17.16 15.43 4.94
CA THR A 51 16.18 16.49 4.65
C THR A 51 15.87 16.55 3.16
N GLU A 52 14.78 17.21 2.82
CA GLU A 52 14.45 17.51 1.42
C GLU A 52 15.55 18.39 0.76
N GLU A 53 16.15 19.29 1.51
CA GLU A 53 17.26 20.14 1.02
C GLU A 53 18.47 19.29 0.66
N GLU A 54 18.89 18.38 1.56
CA GLU A 54 20.01 17.46 1.31
C GLU A 54 19.73 16.52 0.14
N PHE A 55 18.50 16.04 -0.02
CA PHE A 55 18.13 15.23 -1.16
C PHE A 55 18.19 16.01 -2.48
N ARG A 56 17.76 17.29 -2.46
CA ARG A 56 17.86 18.20 -3.59
C ARG A 56 19.31 18.50 -3.94
N ASP A 57 20.15 18.74 -2.93
CA ASP A 57 21.60 18.98 -3.11
C ASP A 57 22.30 17.76 -3.69
N MET A 58 21.91 16.57 -3.27
CA MET A 58 22.40 15.32 -3.86
C MET A 58 22.06 15.23 -5.35
N GLY A 59 20.83 15.57 -5.74
CA GLY A 59 20.41 15.59 -7.13
C GLY A 59 21.14 16.65 -7.97
N GLN A 60 21.34 17.84 -7.43
CA GLN A 60 22.11 18.91 -8.10
C GLN A 60 23.58 18.53 -8.24
N THR A 61 24.15 17.92 -7.22
CA THR A 61 25.52 17.40 -7.26
C THR A 61 25.66 16.34 -8.34
N ALA A 62 24.74 15.36 -8.40
CA ALA A 62 24.72 14.37 -9.46
C ALA A 62 24.70 15.02 -10.85
N ALA A 63 23.79 15.96 -11.07
CA ALA A 63 23.64 16.65 -12.34
C ALA A 63 24.90 17.43 -12.74
N SER A 64 25.65 18.00 -11.78
CA SER A 64 26.90 18.71 -12.06
C SER A 64 28.03 17.80 -12.60
N TYR A 65 27.92 16.51 -12.41
CA TYR A 65 28.79 15.46 -12.96
C TYR A 65 28.14 14.67 -14.10
N GLY A 66 27.05 15.19 -14.69
CA GLY A 66 26.31 14.50 -15.75
C GLY A 66 25.50 13.28 -15.28
N GLY A 67 25.35 13.11 -13.97
CA GLY A 67 24.64 12.00 -13.38
C GLY A 67 23.17 12.30 -13.04
N THR A 68 22.41 11.25 -12.76
CA THR A 68 20.99 11.30 -12.41
C THR A 68 20.72 10.47 -11.15
N ILE A 69 19.80 10.94 -10.30
CA ILE A 69 19.21 10.16 -9.22
C ILE A 69 17.86 9.62 -9.69
N ILE A 70 17.65 8.34 -9.49
CA ILE A 70 16.38 7.66 -9.74
C ILE A 70 15.83 7.25 -8.37
N ASP A 71 14.73 7.86 -7.95
CA ASP A 71 14.04 7.54 -6.70
C ASP A 71 12.95 6.49 -6.96
N ASP A 72 12.75 5.61 -6.00
CA ASP A 72 11.68 4.61 -6.06
C ASP A 72 10.41 5.15 -5.43
N ILE A 73 9.28 4.84 -6.06
CA ILE A 73 7.95 5.17 -5.56
C ILE A 73 7.03 3.96 -5.68
N VAL A 74 6.09 3.83 -4.74
CA VAL A 74 5.07 2.79 -4.76
C VAL A 74 3.68 3.44 -4.84
N PRO A 75 3.18 3.71 -6.06
CA PRO A 75 1.90 4.41 -6.22
C PRO A 75 0.69 3.47 -6.18
N GLY A 76 0.88 2.16 -6.20
CA GLY A 76 -0.22 1.19 -6.39
C GLY A 76 -0.83 0.67 -5.09
N HIS A 77 -0.10 0.70 -3.99
CA HIS A 77 -0.55 0.15 -2.70
C HIS A 77 0.19 0.79 -1.53
N THR A 78 -0.32 0.54 -0.33
CA THR A 78 0.43 0.74 0.91
C THR A 78 0.54 -0.60 1.65
N GLY A 79 1.24 -0.63 2.79
CA GLY A 79 1.05 -1.67 3.80
C GLY A 79 -0.26 -1.45 4.56
N LYS A 80 -0.50 -2.27 5.58
CA LYS A 80 -1.68 -2.20 6.45
C LYS A 80 -1.41 -1.39 7.74
N GLY A 81 -0.59 -0.34 7.63
CA GLY A 81 -0.24 0.56 8.72
C GLY A 81 -1.27 1.66 8.96
N ALA A 82 -0.79 2.87 9.27
CA ALA A 82 -1.61 3.95 9.79
C ALA A 82 -2.81 4.31 8.89
N ASP A 83 -2.57 4.54 7.61
CA ASP A 83 -3.62 5.00 6.69
C ASP A 83 -4.68 3.92 6.47
N PHE A 84 -4.27 2.65 6.32
CA PHE A 84 -5.22 1.55 6.17
C PHE A 84 -6.03 1.30 7.45
N ARG A 85 -5.41 1.42 8.64
CA ARG A 85 -6.12 1.27 9.91
C ARG A 85 -7.15 2.37 10.13
N LEU A 86 -6.86 3.61 9.72
CA LEU A 86 -7.85 4.68 9.76
C LEU A 86 -8.99 4.45 8.75
N ALA A 87 -8.69 3.86 7.60
CA ALA A 87 -9.71 3.44 6.63
C ALA A 87 -10.63 2.34 7.21
N GLU A 88 -10.07 1.31 7.83
CA GLU A 88 -10.85 0.25 8.50
C GLU A 88 -11.76 0.82 9.62
N LEU A 89 -11.28 1.84 10.35
CA LEU A 89 -12.06 2.54 11.37
C LEU A 89 -13.10 3.50 10.78
N ASN A 90 -13.22 3.57 9.47
CA ASN A 90 -14.12 4.49 8.76
C ASN A 90 -13.91 5.95 9.20
N TYR A 91 -12.67 6.35 9.40
CA TYR A 91 -12.33 7.67 9.92
C TYR A 91 -12.13 8.68 8.77
N GLY A 92 -12.90 9.76 8.79
CA GLY A 92 -12.84 10.83 7.78
C GLY A 92 -12.94 10.27 6.35
N ASP A 93 -12.05 10.73 5.48
CA ASP A 93 -11.99 10.31 4.06
C ASP A 93 -11.03 9.13 3.80
N TYR A 94 -10.44 8.56 4.84
CA TYR A 94 -9.47 7.45 4.70
C TYR A 94 -10.01 6.22 3.96
N PRO A 95 -11.28 5.79 4.09
CA PRO A 95 -11.81 4.68 3.29
C PRO A 95 -11.69 4.90 1.78
N GLY A 96 -11.80 6.16 1.32
CA GLY A 96 -11.67 6.52 -0.10
C GLY A 96 -10.25 6.33 -0.67
N ILE A 97 -9.22 6.27 0.18
CA ILE A 97 -7.84 6.01 -0.26
C ILE A 97 -7.71 4.63 -0.90
N TYR A 98 -8.51 3.66 -0.46
CA TYR A 98 -8.41 2.26 -0.87
C TYR A 98 -9.66 1.80 -1.61
N HIS A 99 -9.51 0.74 -2.41
CA HIS A 99 -10.65 -0.03 -2.87
C HIS A 99 -11.18 -0.89 -1.72
N LEU A 100 -11.93 -0.26 -0.83
CA LEU A 100 -12.45 -0.81 0.41
C LEU A 100 -13.97 -0.79 0.39
N ILE A 101 -14.61 -1.94 0.52
CA ILE A 101 -16.06 -2.11 0.41
C ILE A 101 -16.62 -2.55 1.76
N ASP A 102 -17.55 -1.78 2.32
CA ASP A 102 -18.31 -2.16 3.52
C ASP A 102 -19.38 -3.17 3.13
N ILE A 103 -19.24 -4.40 3.61
CA ILE A 103 -20.21 -5.46 3.35
C ILE A 103 -21.33 -5.36 4.36
N PRO A 104 -22.58 -5.20 3.91
CA PRO A 104 -23.72 -5.09 4.80
C PRO A 104 -23.90 -6.38 5.63
N ARG A 105 -24.42 -6.22 6.84
CA ARG A 105 -24.45 -7.30 7.85
C ARG A 105 -25.23 -8.55 7.42
N ASP A 106 -26.24 -8.39 6.62
CA ASP A 106 -27.04 -9.48 6.05
C ASP A 106 -26.29 -10.30 5.00
N ALA A 107 -25.22 -9.75 4.43
CA ALA A 107 -24.34 -10.43 3.48
C ALA A 107 -23.07 -11.03 4.11
N TRP A 108 -22.87 -10.89 5.43
CA TRP A 108 -21.65 -11.40 6.08
C TRP A 108 -21.50 -12.94 6.01
N SER A 109 -22.60 -13.64 5.82
CA SER A 109 -22.55 -15.11 5.60
C SER A 109 -21.83 -15.53 4.31
N LEU A 110 -21.59 -14.58 3.39
CA LEU A 110 -20.79 -14.81 2.20
C LEU A 110 -19.28 -14.79 2.51
N LEU A 111 -18.87 -14.18 3.61
CA LEU A 111 -17.47 -13.97 3.94
C LEU A 111 -16.92 -15.11 4.81
N PRO A 112 -15.69 -15.57 4.55
CA PRO A 112 -15.03 -16.56 5.38
C PRO A 112 -14.69 -16.00 6.76
N ASP A 113 -14.54 -16.88 7.75
CA ASP A 113 -14.00 -16.49 9.05
C ASP A 113 -12.51 -16.13 8.91
N VAL A 114 -12.12 -15.06 9.60
CA VAL A 114 -10.71 -14.68 9.68
C VAL A 114 -10.04 -15.49 10.78
N PRO A 115 -8.92 -16.16 10.52
CA PRO A 115 -8.21 -16.94 11.52
C PRO A 115 -7.84 -16.09 12.75
N GLU A 116 -7.87 -16.73 13.93
CA GLU A 116 -7.48 -16.07 15.17
C GLU A 116 -6.03 -15.53 15.07
N GLY A 117 -5.85 -14.28 15.48
CA GLY A 117 -4.55 -13.60 15.40
C GLY A 117 -4.23 -13.01 14.02
N SER A 118 -5.07 -13.25 13.00
CA SER A 118 -4.97 -12.59 11.70
C SER A 118 -5.85 -11.35 11.63
N ASP A 119 -5.42 -10.38 10.87
CA ASP A 119 -6.18 -9.13 10.64
C ASP A 119 -7.00 -9.15 9.35
N SER A 120 -6.87 -10.20 8.56
CA SER A 120 -7.64 -10.45 7.34
C SER A 120 -7.49 -11.90 6.87
N VAL A 121 -8.27 -12.25 5.85
CA VAL A 121 -8.18 -13.52 5.13
C VAL A 121 -8.35 -13.27 3.64
N ASN A 122 -7.47 -13.87 2.83
CA ASN A 122 -7.62 -13.85 1.39
C ASN A 122 -8.86 -14.65 0.98
N LEU A 123 -9.69 -14.09 0.09
CA LEU A 123 -10.88 -14.77 -0.39
C LEU A 123 -10.51 -15.91 -1.33
N ASP A 124 -11.19 -17.02 -1.21
CA ASP A 124 -11.14 -18.06 -2.23
C ASP A 124 -11.99 -17.65 -3.45
N ARG A 125 -11.82 -18.39 -4.54
CA ARG A 125 -12.51 -18.09 -5.79
C ARG A 125 -14.03 -18.19 -5.68
N ALA A 126 -14.55 -19.12 -4.91
CA ALA A 126 -16.00 -19.30 -4.75
C ALA A 126 -16.62 -18.10 -4.01
N THR A 127 -15.93 -17.62 -2.98
CA THR A 127 -16.34 -16.41 -2.24
C THR A 127 -16.25 -15.15 -3.13
N GLU A 128 -15.18 -15.02 -3.91
CA GLU A 128 -15.02 -13.92 -4.88
C GLU A 128 -16.18 -13.90 -5.89
N GLU A 129 -16.49 -15.05 -6.50
CA GLU A 129 -17.60 -15.21 -7.44
C GLU A 129 -18.94 -14.86 -6.78
N ALA A 130 -19.20 -15.34 -5.57
CA ALA A 130 -20.44 -15.05 -4.85
C ALA A 130 -20.61 -13.54 -4.53
N LEU A 131 -19.54 -12.88 -4.11
CA LEU A 131 -19.56 -11.45 -3.85
C LEU A 131 -19.72 -10.62 -5.15
N ALA A 132 -19.13 -11.06 -6.25
CA ALA A 132 -19.29 -10.45 -7.56
C ALA A 132 -20.71 -10.62 -8.10
N GLU A 133 -21.30 -11.80 -7.99
CA GLU A 133 -22.71 -12.06 -8.36
C GLU A 133 -23.67 -11.23 -7.52
N ALA A 134 -23.37 -11.03 -6.24
CA ALA A 134 -24.13 -10.15 -5.35
C ALA A 134 -23.92 -8.64 -5.65
N GLY A 135 -22.98 -8.29 -6.53
CA GLY A 135 -22.70 -6.92 -6.94
C GLY A 135 -21.84 -6.10 -5.98
N TYR A 136 -21.17 -6.74 -5.02
CA TYR A 136 -20.31 -6.04 -4.05
C TYR A 136 -18.92 -5.74 -4.61
N ILE A 137 -18.36 -6.64 -5.39
CA ILE A 137 -17.03 -6.49 -6.00
C ILE A 137 -17.09 -6.76 -7.49
N ILE A 138 -16.07 -6.33 -8.22
CA ILE A 138 -15.78 -6.82 -9.56
C ILE A 138 -15.14 -8.21 -9.43
N GLY A 139 -15.52 -9.14 -10.29
CA GLY A 139 -14.96 -10.49 -10.31
C GLY A 139 -13.47 -10.50 -10.63
N GLU A 140 -12.96 -11.67 -11.01
CA GLU A 140 -11.54 -11.91 -11.25
C GLU A 140 -10.88 -10.79 -12.07
N LEU A 141 -9.90 -10.13 -11.44
CA LEU A 141 -9.05 -9.16 -12.11
C LEU A 141 -7.81 -9.86 -12.66
N GLN A 142 -7.31 -9.37 -13.79
CA GLN A 142 -6.09 -9.91 -14.35
C GLN A 142 -4.94 -9.72 -13.35
N ARG A 143 -4.35 -10.82 -12.89
CA ARG A 143 -3.20 -10.80 -11.99
C ARG A 143 -2.01 -10.18 -12.68
N VAL A 144 -1.36 -9.27 -12.00
CA VAL A 144 -0.13 -8.64 -12.49
C VAL A 144 1.08 -9.49 -12.09
N ILE A 145 1.79 -9.96 -13.08
CA ILE A 145 3.23 -10.17 -13.27
C ILE A 145 4.01 -11.07 -12.28
N PHE A 146 3.77 -11.12 -10.98
CA PHE A 146 4.56 -11.92 -10.03
C PHE A 146 3.76 -13.08 -9.47
N TYR A 147 3.36 -13.95 -10.38
CA TYR A 147 2.70 -15.18 -10.01
C TYR A 147 3.73 -16.19 -9.51
N GLU A 148 3.68 -16.52 -8.23
CA GLU A 148 4.32 -17.73 -7.72
C GLU A 148 3.45 -18.94 -8.09
N PRO A 149 3.97 -19.92 -8.84
CA PRO A 149 3.20 -21.11 -9.17
C PRO A 149 2.73 -21.82 -7.89
N GLY A 150 1.42 -22.03 -7.77
CA GLY A 150 0.81 -22.69 -6.61
C GLY A 150 0.16 -21.76 -5.59
N VAL A 151 0.37 -20.46 -5.65
CA VAL A 151 -0.39 -19.49 -4.84
C VAL A 151 -1.77 -19.30 -5.49
N LYS A 152 -2.81 -19.68 -4.75
CA LYS A 152 -4.22 -19.60 -5.18
C LYS A 152 -4.93 -18.39 -4.55
N GLU A 153 -4.22 -17.28 -4.41
CA GLU A 153 -4.82 -16.06 -3.87
C GLU A 153 -5.66 -15.37 -4.94
N THR A 154 -6.82 -14.88 -4.55
CA THR A 154 -7.58 -13.92 -5.34
C THR A 154 -7.00 -12.52 -5.16
N ASN A 155 -7.59 -11.51 -5.80
CA ASN A 155 -7.20 -10.11 -5.60
C ASN A 155 -7.97 -9.45 -4.43
N TRP A 156 -8.73 -10.21 -3.66
CA TRP A 156 -9.59 -9.71 -2.61
C TRP A 156 -9.35 -10.39 -1.28
N SER A 157 -9.39 -9.59 -0.22
CA SER A 157 -9.31 -10.07 1.16
C SER A 157 -10.42 -9.46 2.00
N ALA A 158 -10.83 -10.17 3.06
CA ALA A 158 -11.82 -9.70 4.02
C ALA A 158 -11.20 -9.49 5.39
N THR A 159 -11.65 -8.43 6.09
CA THR A 159 -11.30 -8.18 7.49
C THR A 159 -12.19 -9.01 8.43
N PRO A 160 -11.79 -9.22 9.70
CA PRO A 160 -12.73 -9.62 10.75
C PRO A 160 -13.76 -8.50 10.99
N PRO A 161 -14.81 -8.75 11.77
CA PRO A 161 -15.68 -7.69 12.26
C PRO A 161 -14.89 -6.66 13.08
N ILE A 162 -14.96 -5.38 12.73
CA ILE A 162 -14.22 -4.27 13.34
C ILE A 162 -15.22 -3.20 13.78
N TYR A 163 -15.09 -2.71 15.01
CA TYR A 163 -15.82 -1.51 15.44
C TYR A 163 -15.16 -0.27 14.85
N ASP A 164 -15.91 0.52 14.08
CA ASP A 164 -15.43 1.79 13.55
C ASP A 164 -15.34 2.87 14.65
N HIS A 165 -14.85 4.05 14.29
CA HIS A 165 -14.68 5.18 15.22
C HIS A 165 -15.99 5.67 15.84
N THR A 166 -17.15 5.29 15.26
CA THR A 166 -18.50 5.64 15.79
C THR A 166 -19.09 4.53 16.66
N GLY A 167 -18.41 3.38 16.79
CA GLY A 167 -18.88 2.20 17.48
C GLY A 167 -19.80 1.30 16.63
N GLN A 168 -19.91 1.55 15.33
CA GLN A 168 -20.64 0.67 14.42
C GLN A 168 -19.74 -0.51 14.04
N LEU A 169 -20.29 -1.72 14.09
CA LEU A 169 -19.57 -2.92 13.67
C LEU A 169 -19.61 -3.04 12.15
N ARG A 170 -18.44 -3.11 11.53
CA ARG A 170 -18.25 -3.22 10.07
C ARG A 170 -17.44 -4.44 9.71
N ARG A 171 -17.55 -4.85 8.47
CA ARG A 171 -16.72 -5.90 7.88
C ARG A 171 -16.38 -5.49 6.45
N TRP A 172 -15.08 -5.34 6.18
CA TRP A 172 -14.59 -4.83 4.93
C TRP A 172 -14.09 -5.93 4.01
N VAL A 173 -14.25 -5.72 2.71
CA VAL A 173 -13.53 -6.43 1.66
C VAL A 173 -12.67 -5.41 0.92
N TYR A 174 -11.39 -5.73 0.68
CA TYR A 174 -10.47 -4.82 0.03
C TYR A 174 -9.69 -5.49 -1.09
N LEU A 175 -9.35 -4.67 -2.09
CA LEU A 175 -8.56 -5.08 -3.25
C LEU A 175 -7.07 -5.05 -2.93
N HIS A 176 -6.34 -6.04 -3.45
CA HIS A 176 -4.88 -6.04 -3.51
C HIS A 176 -4.39 -6.71 -4.79
N TYR A 177 -3.27 -6.22 -5.35
CA TYR A 177 -2.74 -6.78 -6.60
C TYR A 177 -1.62 -7.80 -6.38
N PHE A 178 -0.85 -7.64 -5.31
CA PHE A 178 0.33 -8.47 -5.05
C PHE A 178 0.08 -9.42 -3.89
N LYS A 179 -0.12 -8.88 -2.71
CA LYS A 179 -0.29 -9.64 -1.46
C LYS A 179 -1.40 -9.04 -0.61
N GLU A 180 -2.01 -9.87 0.20
CA GLU A 180 -3.02 -9.48 1.19
C GLU A 180 -2.58 -8.28 2.06
N GLY A 181 -1.30 -8.22 2.44
CA GLY A 181 -0.73 -7.11 3.20
C GLY A 181 -0.52 -5.81 2.42
N GLN A 182 -0.92 -5.74 1.14
CA GLN A 182 -0.68 -4.60 0.25
C GLN A 182 -1.97 -4.09 -0.38
N PRO A 183 -2.88 -3.47 0.42
CA PRO A 183 -4.14 -2.94 -0.08
C PRO A 183 -3.91 -1.90 -1.18
N SER A 184 -4.69 -2.02 -2.25
CA SER A 184 -4.57 -1.19 -3.44
C SER A 184 -5.18 0.19 -3.25
N ILE A 185 -4.45 1.22 -3.70
CA ILE A 185 -4.89 2.61 -3.67
C ILE A 185 -5.96 2.86 -4.73
N ASN A 186 -7.00 3.58 -4.35
CA ASN A 186 -8.10 3.98 -5.22
C ASN A 186 -7.84 5.34 -5.87
N TRP A 187 -7.08 5.36 -6.95
CA TRP A 187 -6.80 6.57 -7.72
C TRP A 187 -8.02 7.21 -8.39
N LEU A 188 -9.16 6.52 -8.37
CA LEU A 188 -10.41 7.02 -8.96
C LEU A 188 -11.26 7.81 -7.97
N ASP A 189 -10.92 7.79 -6.68
CA ASP A 189 -11.61 8.60 -5.68
C ASP A 189 -11.22 10.08 -5.85
N PRO A 190 -12.19 10.98 -6.08
CA PRO A 190 -11.90 12.40 -6.32
C PRO A 190 -11.37 13.11 -5.06
N THR A 191 -11.66 12.62 -3.87
CA THR A 191 -11.16 13.18 -2.60
C THR A 191 -9.66 12.93 -2.50
N PHE A 192 -9.23 11.73 -2.88
CA PHE A 192 -7.81 11.36 -2.86
C PHE A 192 -7.02 11.98 -4.01
N ALA A 193 -7.60 12.08 -5.22
CA ALA A 193 -6.93 12.66 -6.39
C ALA A 193 -6.58 14.16 -6.21
N GLY A 194 -7.12 14.83 -5.19
CA GLY A 194 -6.81 16.20 -4.81
C GLY A 194 -5.74 16.36 -3.73
N MET A 195 -5.27 15.26 -3.15
CA MET A 195 -4.17 15.22 -2.18
C MET A 195 -2.84 15.00 -2.87
#